data_1a69cac013aff30cdd3ba45bfb105636
#
_entry.id   1a69cac013aff30cdd3ba45bfb105636
#
_cell.length_a   1.000
_cell.length_b   1.000
_cell.length_c   1.000
_cell.angle_alpha   90.00
_cell.angle_beta   90.00
_cell.angle_gamma   90.00
#
_symmetry.space_group_name_H-M   'P 1'
#
loop_
_entity.id
_entity.type
_entity.pdbx_description
1 polymer ?
#
loop_
_entity_poly.entity_id
_entity_poly.type
_entity_poly.pdbx_seq_one_letter_code
_entity_poly.pdbx_strand_id
1 'polypeptide(L)'
;MSGVNKVILVGHLGKDPEIRYLEGNVSVASFPLATSETFSKDGKRIEQTEWHNIVLWRGLADVAVKYLSKGKLVYIEGKLRTRSYEDKEGIRRYTTEIVAESFNLLGRRSDFEPQNPQGTSTNASTVEVEKEQSVDFTENNDDNDGLPF
;
A
#
# COMPACT_ATOMS: atom_id res chain seq x y z
N MET A 1 -25.61 18.17 15.47
CA MET A 1 -25.77 17.33 14.27
C MET A 1 -24.70 16.26 14.24
N SER A 2 -25.09 15.05 13.90
CA SER A 2 -24.18 13.93 13.69
C SER A 2 -24.24 13.46 12.25
N GLY A 3 -23.12 12.97 11.76
CA GLY A 3 -23.02 12.48 10.40
C GLY A 3 -21.92 11.40 10.30
N VAL A 4 -21.81 10.77 9.15
CA VAL A 4 -20.76 9.79 8.83
C VAL A 4 -19.90 10.35 7.70
N ASN A 5 -18.60 10.31 7.91
CA ASN A 5 -17.61 10.62 6.87
C ASN A 5 -16.56 9.52 6.88
N LYS A 6 -16.72 8.56 5.99
CA LYS A 6 -15.84 7.40 5.91
C LYS A 6 -15.56 7.03 4.47
N VAL A 7 -14.30 6.76 4.19
CA VAL A 7 -13.82 6.29 2.90
C VAL A 7 -13.06 4.99 3.09
N ILE A 8 -13.35 4.02 2.24
CA ILE A 8 -12.66 2.73 2.18
C ILE A 8 -12.16 2.54 0.75
N LEU A 9 -10.86 2.32 0.60
CA LEU A 9 -10.23 2.13 -0.70
C LEU A 9 -9.29 0.92 -0.68
N VAL A 10 -9.27 0.21 -1.79
CA VAL A 10 -8.25 -0.80 -2.11
C VAL A 10 -7.68 -0.44 -3.47
N GLY A 11 -6.40 -0.17 -3.52
CA GLY A 11 -5.77 0.26 -4.77
C GLY A 11 -4.25 0.21 -4.72
N HIS A 12 -3.64 0.62 -5.81
CA HIS A 12 -2.19 0.61 -5.97
C HIS A 12 -1.64 2.03 -5.86
N LEU A 13 -0.48 2.15 -5.20
CA LEU A 13 0.24 3.42 -5.16
C LEU A 13 0.75 3.81 -6.54
N GLY A 14 0.49 5.05 -6.94
CA GLY A 14 1.01 5.59 -8.20
C GLY A 14 2.43 6.14 -8.10
N LYS A 15 2.85 6.49 -6.88
CA LYS A 15 4.19 6.97 -6.55
C LYS A 15 4.59 6.52 -5.15
N ASP A 16 5.89 6.58 -4.85
CA ASP A 16 6.38 6.42 -3.49
C ASP A 16 5.79 7.51 -2.59
N PRO A 17 5.50 7.20 -1.31
CA PRO A 17 5.04 8.23 -0.38
C PRO A 17 6.06 9.36 -0.21
N GLU A 18 5.59 10.58 -0.30
CA GLU A 18 6.38 11.78 -0.01
C GLU A 18 6.14 12.20 1.43
N ILE A 19 7.21 12.30 2.20
CA ILE A 19 7.14 12.76 3.59
C ILE A 19 7.64 14.19 3.70
N ARG A 20 6.95 14.97 4.52
CA ARG A 20 7.36 16.31 4.94
C ARG A 20 7.13 16.47 6.43
N TYR A 21 7.90 17.36 7.03
CA TYR A 21 7.80 17.67 8.45
C TYR A 21 7.27 19.10 8.62
N LEU A 22 6.22 19.22 9.41
CA LEU A 22 5.66 20.50 9.82
C LEU A 22 6.27 20.98 11.12
N GLU A 23 5.89 22.18 11.58
CA GLU A 23 6.33 22.70 12.88
C GLU A 23 6.05 21.72 14.01
N GLY A 24 7.00 21.57 14.93
CA GLY A 24 6.92 20.62 16.03
C GLY A 24 7.21 19.16 15.64
N ASN A 25 7.94 18.93 14.54
CA ASN A 25 8.29 17.58 14.03
C ASN A 25 7.08 16.68 13.71
N VAL A 26 6.00 17.29 13.27
CA VAL A 26 4.83 16.54 12.82
C VAL A 26 5.06 16.01 11.41
N SER A 27 5.18 14.71 11.26
CA SER A 27 5.33 14.06 9.95
C SER A 27 4.00 13.96 9.22
N VAL A 28 4.03 14.28 7.94
CA VAL A 28 2.90 14.12 7.01
C VAL A 28 3.41 13.44 5.76
N ALA A 29 2.81 12.31 5.41
CA ALA A 29 3.10 11.62 4.17
C ALA A 29 1.90 11.70 3.22
N SER A 30 2.16 11.75 1.94
CA SER A 30 1.10 11.73 0.92
C SER A 30 1.51 10.92 -0.28
N PHE A 31 0.55 10.29 -0.91
CA PHE A 31 0.73 9.55 -2.15
C PHE A 31 -0.58 9.45 -2.95
N PRO A 32 -0.48 9.36 -4.29
CA PRO A 32 -1.64 9.06 -5.11
C PRO A 32 -1.96 7.57 -5.08
N LEU A 33 -3.23 7.23 -4.95
CA LEU A 33 -3.75 5.88 -4.97
C LEU A 33 -4.69 5.71 -6.16
N ALA A 34 -4.45 4.69 -6.97
CA ALA A 34 -5.30 4.34 -8.09
C ALA A 34 -6.29 3.24 -7.71
N THR A 35 -7.56 3.48 -7.93
CA THR A 35 -8.60 2.46 -7.92
C THR A 35 -9.12 2.30 -9.34
N SER A 36 -9.22 1.08 -9.82
CA SER A 36 -9.67 0.79 -11.18
C SER A 36 -10.88 -0.13 -11.18
N GLU A 37 -11.82 0.19 -12.04
CA GLU A 37 -12.96 -0.66 -12.30
C GLU A 37 -13.08 -0.95 -13.78
N THR A 38 -13.58 -2.11 -14.11
CA THR A 38 -13.78 -2.55 -15.48
C THR A 38 -15.26 -2.78 -15.73
N PHE A 39 -15.78 -2.18 -16.78
CA PHE A 39 -17.17 -2.38 -17.19
C PHE A 39 -17.26 -2.58 -18.69
N SER A 40 -18.38 -3.16 -19.14
CA SER A 40 -18.65 -3.35 -20.56
C SER A 40 -19.59 -2.27 -21.05
N LYS A 41 -19.20 -1.61 -22.13
CA LYS A 41 -20.02 -0.63 -22.85
C LYS A 41 -19.99 -0.92 -24.35
N ASP A 42 -21.16 -1.09 -24.96
CA ASP A 42 -21.31 -1.39 -26.40
C ASP A 42 -20.47 -2.60 -26.86
N GLY A 43 -20.44 -3.66 -26.06
CA GLY A 43 -19.66 -4.87 -26.34
C GLY A 43 -18.14 -4.72 -26.15
N LYS A 44 -17.67 -3.57 -25.68
CA LYS A 44 -16.26 -3.31 -25.39
C LYS A 44 -16.00 -3.26 -23.91
N ARG A 45 -14.87 -3.82 -23.50
CA ARG A 45 -14.38 -3.75 -22.13
C ARG A 45 -13.63 -2.44 -21.93
N ILE A 46 -14.12 -1.62 -21.00
CA ILE A 46 -13.54 -0.33 -20.65
C ILE A 46 -13.02 -0.40 -19.23
N GLU A 47 -11.77 0.04 -19.04
CA GLU A 47 -11.18 0.21 -17.74
C GLU A 47 -11.15 1.70 -17.37
N GLN A 48 -11.66 2.02 -16.18
CA GLN A 48 -11.65 3.37 -15.65
C GLN A 48 -10.87 3.42 -14.35
N THR A 49 -9.92 4.34 -14.29
CA THR A 49 -9.08 4.55 -13.11
C THR A 49 -9.44 5.87 -12.44
N GLU A 50 -9.67 5.81 -11.14
CA GLU A 50 -9.85 6.98 -10.29
C GLU A 50 -8.62 7.19 -9.42
N TRP A 51 -8.12 8.42 -9.38
CA TRP A 51 -6.97 8.81 -8.59
C TRP A 51 -7.39 9.51 -7.31
N HIS A 52 -6.90 9.00 -6.18
CA HIS A 52 -7.18 9.52 -4.86
C HIS A 52 -5.90 10.06 -4.23
N ASN A 53 -5.97 11.22 -3.60
CA ASN A 53 -4.85 11.77 -2.85
C ASN A 53 -4.97 11.33 -1.38
N ILE A 54 -4.04 10.49 -0.95
CA ILE A 54 -4.02 9.93 0.41
C ILE A 54 -3.02 10.72 1.25
N VAL A 55 -3.46 11.13 2.43
CA VAL A 55 -2.64 11.86 3.40
C VAL A 55 -2.63 11.11 4.72
N LEU A 56 -1.44 10.92 5.27
CA LEU A 56 -1.23 10.24 6.55
C LEU A 56 -0.48 11.17 7.48
N TRP A 57 -0.83 11.12 8.74
CA TRP A 57 -0.28 11.99 9.76
C TRP A 57 0.51 11.22 10.81
N ARG A 58 1.61 11.81 11.28
CA ARG A 58 2.39 11.32 12.42
C ARG A 58 2.88 9.88 12.25
N GLY A 59 2.59 9.03 13.22
CA GLY A 59 3.04 7.64 13.22
C GLY A 59 2.65 6.83 11.99
N LEU A 60 1.45 7.06 11.43
CA LEU A 60 1.03 6.44 10.17
C LEU A 60 1.90 6.89 8.99
N ALA A 61 2.29 8.16 8.96
CA ALA A 61 3.18 8.68 7.93
C ALA A 61 4.55 8.00 7.99
N ASP A 62 5.11 7.86 9.17
CA ASP A 62 6.41 7.22 9.38
C ASP A 62 6.40 5.74 8.96
N VAL A 63 5.35 5.03 9.31
CA VAL A 63 5.16 3.62 8.91
C VAL A 63 4.95 3.49 7.40
N ALA A 64 4.16 4.39 6.81
CA ALA A 64 3.88 4.37 5.37
C ALA A 64 5.14 4.55 4.53
N VAL A 65 5.99 5.49 4.88
CA VAL A 65 7.27 5.72 4.18
C VAL A 65 8.20 4.52 4.27
N LYS A 66 8.13 3.80 5.38
CA LYS A 66 8.97 2.62 5.62
C LYS A 66 8.54 1.39 4.79
N TYR A 67 7.25 1.19 4.62
CA TYR A 67 6.69 -0.04 4.04
C TYR A 67 6.02 0.14 2.68
N LEU A 68 5.57 1.34 2.33
CA LEU A 68 4.88 1.60 1.08
C LEU A 68 5.82 2.08 -0.01
N SER A 69 5.57 1.62 -1.22
CA SER A 69 6.26 2.09 -2.43
C SER A 69 5.33 2.01 -3.63
N LYS A 70 5.73 2.70 -4.70
CA LYS A 70 5.00 2.68 -5.97
C LYS A 70 4.65 1.26 -6.40
N GLY A 71 3.39 1.07 -6.79
CA GLY A 71 2.88 -0.19 -7.32
C GLY A 71 2.33 -1.16 -6.27
N LYS A 72 2.56 -0.93 -4.98
CA LYS A 72 2.04 -1.80 -3.93
C LYS A 72 0.53 -1.67 -3.78
N LEU A 73 -0.11 -2.79 -3.51
CA LEU A 73 -1.55 -2.86 -3.22
C LEU A 73 -1.77 -2.59 -1.74
N VAL A 74 -2.68 -1.68 -1.43
CA VAL A 74 -2.96 -1.26 -0.06
C VAL A 74 -4.46 -1.08 0.18
N TYR A 75 -4.88 -1.40 1.40
CA TYR A 75 -6.20 -1.09 1.92
C TYR A 75 -6.11 0.17 2.77
N ILE A 76 -6.98 1.14 2.52
CA ILE A 76 -7.04 2.42 3.22
C ILE A 76 -8.42 2.61 3.83
N GLU A 77 -8.45 2.97 5.11
CA GLU A 77 -9.63 3.54 5.76
C GLU A 77 -9.34 4.96 6.21
N GLY A 78 -10.25 5.85 5.94
CA GLY A 78 -10.10 7.25 6.32
C GLY A 78 -11.37 8.05 6.11
N LYS A 79 -11.20 9.34 5.98
CA LYS A 79 -12.28 10.30 5.77
C LYS A 79 -11.92 11.32 4.70
N LEU A 80 -12.93 11.83 4.04
CA LEU A 80 -12.78 12.94 3.09
C LEU A 80 -12.52 14.24 3.84
N ARG A 81 -11.58 15.01 3.33
CA ARG A 81 -11.30 16.36 3.79
C ARG A 81 -11.05 17.27 2.61
N THR A 82 -11.76 18.37 2.55
CA THR A 82 -11.53 19.42 1.56
C THR A 82 -10.88 20.61 2.24
N ARG A 83 -9.79 21.09 1.68
CA ARG A 83 -9.12 22.31 2.09
C ARG A 83 -9.06 23.30 0.95
N SER A 84 -9.01 24.58 1.27
CA SER A 84 -8.85 25.66 0.31
C SER A 84 -7.44 26.24 0.41
N TYR A 85 -6.93 26.67 -0.71
CA TYR A 85 -5.65 27.39 -0.80
C TYR A 85 -5.76 28.45 -1.91
N GLU A 86 -4.93 29.47 -1.84
CA GLU A 86 -4.77 30.44 -2.91
C GLU A 86 -3.60 30.05 -3.81
N ASP A 87 -3.84 30.06 -5.12
CA ASP A 87 -2.77 29.84 -6.08
C ASP A 87 -1.92 31.10 -6.29
N LYS A 88 -0.92 31.03 -7.17
CA LYS A 88 -0.01 32.13 -7.45
C LYS A 88 -0.70 33.33 -8.10
N GLU A 89 -1.88 33.14 -8.65
CA GLU A 89 -2.71 34.18 -9.28
C GLU A 89 -3.74 34.79 -8.33
N GLY A 90 -3.76 34.37 -7.06
CA GLY A 90 -4.71 34.80 -6.05
C GLY A 90 -6.08 34.17 -6.16
N ILE A 91 -6.25 33.14 -6.98
CA ILE A 91 -7.48 32.40 -7.16
C ILE A 91 -7.62 31.35 -6.06
N ARG A 92 -8.78 31.32 -5.41
CA ARG A 92 -9.11 30.33 -4.40
C ARG A 92 -9.37 28.96 -5.03
N ARG A 93 -8.59 27.98 -4.63
CA ARG A 93 -8.72 26.60 -5.09
C ARG A 93 -9.06 25.66 -3.95
N TYR A 94 -9.69 24.55 -4.29
CA TYR A 94 -10.06 23.50 -3.34
C TYR A 94 -9.37 22.20 -3.71
N THR A 95 -8.88 21.52 -2.69
CA THR A 95 -8.29 20.18 -2.82
C THR A 95 -9.02 19.22 -1.90
N THR A 96 -9.52 18.14 -2.46
CA THR A 96 -10.11 17.04 -1.69
C THR A 96 -9.11 15.95 -1.47
N GLU A 97 -8.87 15.61 -0.22
CA GLU A 97 -7.93 14.60 0.22
C GLU A 97 -8.65 13.53 1.03
N ILE A 98 -8.04 12.35 1.09
CA ILE A 98 -8.45 11.30 2.00
C ILE A 98 -7.44 11.24 3.13
N VAL A 99 -7.86 11.63 4.32
CA VAL A 99 -7.05 11.51 5.53
C VAL A 99 -7.18 10.10 6.05
N ALA A 100 -6.14 9.31 5.90
CA ALA A 100 -6.13 7.93 6.34
C ALA A 100 -6.08 7.84 7.86
N GLU A 101 -6.91 7.00 8.41
CA GLU A 101 -6.93 6.64 9.84
C GLU A 101 -6.23 5.31 10.09
N SER A 102 -6.23 4.43 9.09
CA SER A 102 -5.51 3.16 9.08
C SER A 102 -5.21 2.71 7.66
N PHE A 103 -4.19 1.88 7.53
CA PHE A 103 -3.92 1.19 6.28
C PHE A 103 -3.36 -0.21 6.54
N ASN A 104 -3.57 -1.10 5.58
CA ASN A 104 -3.02 -2.45 5.59
C ASN A 104 -2.39 -2.75 4.24
N LEU A 105 -1.20 -3.30 4.26
CA LEU A 105 -0.57 -3.84 3.07
C LEU A 105 -1.29 -5.11 2.63
N LEU A 106 -1.64 -5.16 1.37
CA LEU A 106 -2.21 -6.34 0.73
C LEU A 106 -1.19 -6.88 -0.28
N GLY A 107 -0.98 -8.17 -0.29
CA GLY A 107 -0.03 -8.77 -1.20
C GLY A 107 0.69 -9.98 -0.61
N ARG A 108 1.78 -10.37 -1.23
CA ARG A 108 2.60 -11.50 -0.79
C ARG A 108 3.51 -11.08 0.37
N ARG A 109 3.91 -12.04 1.17
CA ARG A 109 4.79 -11.80 2.33
C ARG A 109 6.11 -11.11 1.96
N SER A 110 6.64 -11.37 0.78
CA SER A 110 7.82 -10.69 0.23
C SER A 110 7.62 -9.19 0.00
N ASP A 111 6.37 -8.75 -0.11
CA ASP A 111 6.05 -7.33 -0.33
C ASP A 111 6.08 -6.52 0.97
N PHE A 112 6.23 -7.19 2.11
CA PHE A 112 6.22 -6.59 3.45
C PHE A 112 7.62 -6.30 4.01
N GLU A 113 8.68 -6.60 3.27
CA GLU A 113 10.03 -6.29 3.75
C GLU A 113 10.33 -4.80 3.62
N PRO A 114 10.87 -4.17 4.67
CA PRO A 114 11.27 -2.78 4.61
C PRO A 114 12.37 -2.60 3.55
N GLN A 115 12.15 -1.68 2.63
CA GLN A 115 13.16 -1.35 1.64
C GLN A 115 14.35 -0.68 2.31
N ASN A 116 15.44 -1.42 2.40
CA ASN A 116 16.71 -0.87 2.84
C ASN A 116 17.42 -0.27 1.61
N PRO A 117 17.68 1.04 1.57
CA PRO A 117 18.39 1.64 0.46
C PRO A 117 19.92 1.48 0.62
N GLN A 118 20.41 0.25 0.55
CA GLN A 118 21.84 0.01 0.35
C GLN A 118 22.05 -1.26 -0.44
N GLY A 119 22.07 -1.06 -1.77
CA GLY A 119 22.67 -2.01 -2.66
C GLY A 119 24.16 -1.74 -2.74
N THR A 120 24.96 -2.58 -2.19
CA THR A 120 26.35 -2.72 -2.60
C THR A 120 26.56 -4.16 -3.01
N SER A 121 26.71 -4.31 -4.31
CA SER A 121 27.21 -5.51 -4.93
C SER A 121 28.55 -5.91 -4.31
N THR A 122 28.71 -7.12 -3.91
CA THR A 122 29.99 -7.78 -4.00
C THR A 122 29.81 -9.24 -4.37
N ASN A 123 30.29 -9.55 -5.53
CA ASN A 123 30.61 -10.87 -5.99
C ASN A 123 31.46 -11.60 -4.96
N ALA A 124 31.23 -12.87 -4.74
CA ALA A 124 32.23 -13.89 -4.99
C ALA A 124 31.80 -15.28 -4.51
N SER A 125 31.85 -16.19 -5.47
CA SER A 125 32.55 -17.47 -5.42
C SER A 125 31.88 -18.66 -4.78
N THR A 126 31.41 -19.50 -5.67
CA THR A 126 31.52 -20.95 -5.78
C THR A 126 32.25 -21.65 -4.64
N VAL A 127 31.58 -22.56 -3.97
CA VAL A 127 32.14 -23.83 -3.56
C VAL A 127 31.06 -24.90 -3.63
N GLU A 128 31.27 -25.82 -4.57
CA GLU A 128 30.68 -27.12 -4.58
C GLU A 128 31.15 -27.91 -3.34
N VAL A 129 30.30 -28.69 -2.72
CA VAL A 129 30.60 -30.02 -2.24
C VAL A 129 29.33 -30.85 -2.09
N GLU A 130 29.43 -31.94 -2.71
CA GLU A 130 28.66 -33.17 -2.87
C GLU A 130 28.07 -33.80 -1.60
N LYS A 131 27.00 -34.55 -1.90
CA LYS A 131 26.61 -35.91 -1.53
C LYS A 131 25.85 -36.21 -0.25
N GLU A 132 24.68 -36.71 -0.60
CA GLU A 132 24.04 -37.97 -0.15
C GLU A 132 23.74 -38.16 1.34
N GLN A 133 22.48 -38.30 1.64
CA GLN A 133 21.89 -39.55 2.06
C GLN A 133 20.37 -39.49 2.18
N SER A 134 19.77 -40.39 1.47
CA SER A 134 18.39 -40.82 1.53
C SER A 134 18.05 -41.43 2.89
N VAL A 135 16.94 -41.02 3.46
CA VAL A 135 16.23 -41.89 4.40
C VAL A 135 14.73 -41.79 4.09
N ASP A 136 14.28 -42.90 3.59
CA ASP A 136 12.93 -43.31 3.41
C ASP A 136 12.25 -43.52 4.78
N PHE A 137 11.08 -42.93 5.00
CA PHE A 137 10.14 -43.45 6.00
C PHE A 137 8.70 -43.22 5.57
N THR A 138 8.14 -44.35 5.20
CA THR A 138 6.77 -44.80 5.06
C THR A 138 5.69 -44.04 5.83
N GLU A 139 4.62 -43.87 5.07
CA GLU A 139 3.17 -43.89 5.40
C GLU A 139 2.79 -44.06 6.87
N ASN A 140 1.91 -43.20 7.30
CA ASN A 140 0.65 -43.60 7.92
C ASN A 140 -0.41 -42.56 7.73
N ASN A 141 -1.48 -43.01 7.09
CA ASN A 141 -2.81 -42.46 7.12
C ASN A 141 -3.29 -42.28 8.56
N ASP A 142 -3.97 -41.20 8.79
CA ASP A 142 -5.25 -41.27 9.48
C ASP A 142 -6.07 -40.00 9.22
N ASP A 143 -7.24 -40.28 8.74
CA ASP A 143 -8.38 -39.42 8.60
C ASP A 143 -8.66 -38.62 9.88
N ASN A 144 -9.00 -37.37 9.74
CA ASN A 144 -10.20 -36.90 10.37
C ASN A 144 -10.65 -35.52 9.84
N ASP A 145 -11.83 -35.56 9.31
CA ASP A 145 -12.74 -34.49 9.02
C ASP A 145 -12.77 -33.39 10.09
N GLY A 146 -12.93 -32.20 9.62
CA GLY A 146 -13.37 -31.13 10.48
C GLY A 146 -13.02 -29.75 9.94
N LEU A 147 -13.64 -29.35 8.85
CA LEU A 147 -13.74 -27.96 8.48
C LEU A 147 -14.94 -27.34 9.21
N PRO A 148 -14.75 -26.47 10.17
CA PRO A 148 -15.82 -25.61 10.63
C PRO A 148 -15.83 -24.33 9.79
N PHE A 149 -16.91 -24.15 9.15
CA PHE A 149 -17.25 -22.89 8.55
C PHE A 149 -17.58 -21.85 9.62
#